data_ac6ce24f9dc6ca731a1275b0b3a45e43
#
_entry.id   ac6ce24f9dc6ca731a1275b0b3a45e43
#
_cell.length_a   1.000
_cell.length_b   1.000
_cell.length_c   1.000
_cell.angle_alpha   90.00
_cell.angle_beta   90.00
_cell.angle_gamma   90.00
#
_symmetry.space_group_name_H-M   'P 1'
#
loop_
_entity.id
_entity.type
_entity.pdbx_description
1 polymer ?
#
loop_
_entity_poly.entity_id
_entity_poly.type
_entity_poly.pdbx_seq_one_letter_code
_entity_poly.pdbx_strand_id
1 'polypeptide(L)'
;MQFEYEIPVEEYSAAQVLYYKAWSKGQVFKRALAYMVLGLFYVLIAITRWAPDWPPILVLFTGALFIYSGIATLFPARHHRRYYFQSDLAGKKYRTEVDQSGFSVNGDGCSWRVLWTEALHKGEDDRVFMFSGKGTIFIFGKKYLTAEQQQTLRQFAAAH
;
A
#
# COMPACT_ATOMS: atom_id res chain seq x y z
N MET A 1 -12.41 -17.37 15.90
CA MET A 1 -10.94 -17.60 15.80
C MET A 1 -10.23 -16.42 16.42
N GLN A 2 -9.22 -16.68 17.26
CA GLN A 2 -8.45 -15.61 17.94
C GLN A 2 -6.96 -15.84 17.69
N PHE A 3 -6.19 -14.75 17.55
CA PHE A 3 -4.73 -14.77 17.47
C PHE A 3 -4.14 -13.42 17.86
N GLU A 4 -2.88 -13.46 18.31
CA GLU A 4 -2.09 -12.26 18.60
C GLU A 4 -0.98 -12.14 17.58
N TYR A 5 -0.66 -10.89 17.20
CA TYR A 5 0.38 -10.62 16.23
C TYR A 5 1.01 -9.25 16.44
N GLU A 6 2.19 -9.10 15.87
CA GLU A 6 2.85 -7.83 15.66
C GLU A 6 2.90 -7.56 14.15
N ILE A 7 3.03 -6.31 13.77
CA ILE A 7 3.17 -5.93 12.36
C ILE A 7 4.63 -5.52 12.11
N PRO A 8 5.50 -6.42 11.64
CA PRO A 8 6.86 -6.05 11.25
C PRO A 8 6.85 -5.17 10.00
N VAL A 9 7.93 -4.43 9.80
CA VAL A 9 8.07 -3.49 8.67
C VAL A 9 7.93 -4.17 7.31
N GLU A 10 8.38 -5.41 7.20
CA GLU A 10 8.30 -6.21 5.97
C GLU A 10 6.84 -6.55 5.63
N GLU A 11 6.05 -6.97 6.62
CA GLU A 11 4.63 -7.29 6.47
C GLU A 11 3.81 -6.02 6.20
N TYR A 12 4.12 -4.92 6.89
CA TYR A 12 3.53 -3.62 6.60
C TYR A 12 3.78 -3.19 5.15
N SER A 13 5.02 -3.32 4.69
CA SER A 13 5.38 -2.95 3.32
C SER A 13 4.69 -3.85 2.28
N ALA A 14 4.58 -5.16 2.53
CA ALA A 14 3.87 -6.10 1.67
C ALA A 14 2.38 -5.74 1.56
N ALA A 15 1.74 -5.48 2.69
CA ALA A 15 0.32 -5.09 2.73
C ALA A 15 0.05 -3.77 2.00
N GLN A 16 0.95 -2.79 2.14
CA GLN A 16 0.84 -1.53 1.40
C GLN A 16 0.92 -1.75 -0.12
N VAL A 17 1.81 -2.61 -0.59
CA VAL A 17 1.90 -2.96 -2.02
C VAL A 17 0.62 -3.63 -2.50
N LEU A 18 0.06 -4.56 -1.72
CA LEU A 18 -1.22 -5.20 -2.03
C LEU A 18 -2.37 -4.18 -2.09
N TYR A 19 -2.44 -3.28 -1.12
CA TYR A 19 -3.44 -2.21 -1.09
C TYR A 19 -3.35 -1.33 -2.33
N TYR A 20 -2.14 -0.89 -2.69
CA TYR A 20 -1.94 -0.10 -3.91
C TYR A 20 -2.38 -0.85 -5.17
N LYS A 21 -2.05 -2.13 -5.29
CA LYS A 21 -2.48 -2.97 -6.42
C LYS A 21 -4.00 -3.08 -6.48
N ALA A 22 -4.65 -3.34 -5.34
CA ALA A 22 -6.10 -3.50 -5.25
C ALA A 22 -6.84 -2.18 -5.51
N TRP A 23 -6.37 -1.07 -4.93
CA TRP A 23 -7.01 0.24 -5.03
C TRP A 23 -6.78 0.90 -6.39
N SER A 24 -5.58 0.79 -6.92
CA SER A 24 -5.21 1.52 -8.13
C SER A 24 -5.71 0.88 -9.41
N LYS A 25 -6.11 -0.40 -9.41
CA LYS A 25 -6.54 -1.15 -10.61
C LYS A 25 -5.67 -0.86 -11.85
N GLY A 26 -4.35 -0.77 -11.65
CA GLY A 26 -3.40 -0.45 -12.72
C GLY A 26 -3.22 1.05 -13.02
N GLN A 27 -3.95 1.94 -12.34
CA GLN A 27 -3.80 3.40 -12.56
C GLN A 27 -2.42 3.92 -12.12
N VAL A 28 -1.77 3.26 -11.14
CA VAL A 28 -0.41 3.63 -10.72
C VAL A 28 0.56 3.54 -11.89
N PHE A 29 0.51 2.45 -12.64
CA PHE A 29 1.36 2.27 -13.82
C PHE A 29 1.06 3.33 -14.89
N LYS A 30 -0.22 3.61 -15.17
CA LYS A 30 -0.62 4.64 -16.13
C LYS A 30 -0.14 6.04 -15.72
N ARG A 31 -0.25 6.38 -14.42
CA ARG A 31 0.25 7.65 -13.88
C ARG A 31 1.78 7.75 -13.95
N ALA A 32 2.49 6.69 -13.56
CA ALA A 32 3.94 6.65 -13.66
C ALA A 32 4.41 6.81 -15.11
N LEU A 33 3.77 6.13 -16.05
CA LEU A 33 4.06 6.25 -17.47
C LEU A 33 3.79 7.67 -17.97
N ALA A 34 2.66 8.27 -17.59
CA ALA A 34 2.33 9.64 -17.96
C ALA A 34 3.38 10.66 -17.46
N TYR A 35 3.84 10.52 -16.21
CA TYR A 35 4.91 11.35 -15.67
C TYR A 35 6.24 11.16 -16.43
N MET A 36 6.60 9.92 -16.75
CA MET A 36 7.83 9.64 -17.50
C MET A 36 7.77 10.23 -18.93
N VAL A 37 6.65 10.05 -19.62
CA VAL A 37 6.44 10.61 -20.97
C VAL A 37 6.49 12.13 -20.93
N LEU A 38 5.80 12.76 -19.96
CA LEU A 38 5.83 14.21 -19.79
C LEU A 38 7.24 14.71 -19.48
N GLY A 39 7.98 14.01 -18.60
CA GLY A 39 9.37 14.33 -18.29
C GLY A 39 10.29 14.27 -19.51
N LEU A 40 10.16 13.20 -20.32
CA LEU A 40 10.91 13.08 -21.58
C LEU A 40 10.57 14.18 -22.58
N PHE A 41 9.30 14.57 -22.65
CA PHE A 41 8.86 15.70 -23.50
C PHE A 41 9.54 17.02 -23.09
N TYR A 42 9.62 17.33 -21.79
CA TYR A 42 10.34 18.51 -21.30
C TYR A 42 11.84 18.45 -21.62
N VAL A 43 12.47 17.28 -21.49
CA VAL A 43 13.87 17.10 -21.87
C VAL A 43 14.07 17.36 -23.37
N LEU A 44 13.16 16.86 -24.21
CA LEU A 44 13.20 17.09 -25.66
C LEU A 44 13.07 18.57 -26.01
N ILE A 45 12.13 19.28 -25.38
CA ILE A 45 11.98 20.75 -25.54
C ILE A 45 13.28 21.47 -25.20
N ALA A 46 13.92 21.11 -24.08
CA ALA A 46 15.17 21.74 -23.67
C ALA A 46 16.31 21.52 -24.68
N ILE A 47 16.42 20.30 -25.25
CA ILE A 47 17.46 19.96 -26.22
C ILE A 47 17.23 20.67 -27.56
N THR A 48 15.99 20.72 -28.01
CA THR A 48 15.62 21.33 -29.32
C THR A 48 15.49 22.85 -29.26
N ARG A 49 15.64 23.46 -28.09
CA ARG A 49 15.44 24.88 -27.87
C ARG A 49 14.09 25.43 -28.36
N TRP A 50 13.08 24.62 -28.28
CA TRP A 50 11.73 24.94 -28.72
C TRP A 50 11.02 26.01 -27.84
N ALA A 51 11.61 26.31 -26.67
CA ALA A 51 11.15 27.38 -25.78
C ALA A 51 12.28 28.39 -25.55
N PRO A 52 12.51 29.31 -26.50
CA PRO A 52 13.66 30.24 -26.49
C PRO A 52 13.65 31.19 -25.28
N ASP A 53 12.47 31.52 -24.76
CA ASP A 53 12.30 32.46 -23.65
C ASP A 53 12.50 31.81 -22.26
N TRP A 54 12.60 30.46 -22.20
CA TRP A 54 12.78 29.78 -20.95
C TRP A 54 14.24 29.31 -20.75
N PRO A 55 14.82 29.57 -19.56
CA PRO A 55 16.14 29.04 -19.27
C PRO A 55 16.18 27.52 -19.44
N PRO A 56 17.04 26.99 -20.34
CA PRO A 56 17.07 25.53 -20.61
C PRO A 56 17.26 24.68 -19.35
N ILE A 57 17.96 25.21 -18.36
CA ILE A 57 18.19 24.54 -17.08
C ILE A 57 16.89 24.30 -16.28
N LEU A 58 15.95 25.25 -16.32
CA LEU A 58 14.66 25.09 -15.63
C LEU A 58 13.80 24.04 -16.33
N VAL A 59 13.83 24.00 -17.65
CA VAL A 59 13.09 23.01 -18.44
C VAL A 59 13.65 21.61 -18.19
N LEU A 60 14.97 21.44 -18.18
CA LEU A 60 15.63 20.18 -17.83
C LEU A 60 15.33 19.73 -16.39
N PHE A 61 15.40 20.65 -15.44
CA PHE A 61 15.07 20.35 -14.05
C PHE A 61 13.63 19.88 -13.88
N THR A 62 12.68 20.54 -14.55
CA THR A 62 11.27 20.14 -14.55
C THR A 62 11.09 18.74 -15.14
N GLY A 63 11.74 18.47 -16.27
CA GLY A 63 11.74 17.14 -16.89
C GLY A 63 12.28 16.06 -15.95
N ALA A 64 13.41 16.33 -15.30
CA ALA A 64 14.01 15.43 -14.32
C ALA A 64 13.08 15.15 -13.12
N LEU A 65 12.39 16.18 -12.61
CA LEU A 65 11.41 16.02 -11.53
C LEU A 65 10.24 15.11 -11.94
N PHE A 66 9.71 15.24 -13.15
CA PHE A 66 8.65 14.37 -13.64
C PHE A 66 9.12 12.91 -13.79
N ILE A 67 10.31 12.70 -14.35
CA ILE A 67 10.89 11.34 -14.46
C ILE A 67 11.09 10.75 -13.07
N TYR A 68 11.67 11.49 -12.14
CA TYR A 68 11.85 11.06 -10.77
C TYR A 68 10.52 10.71 -10.10
N SER A 69 9.48 11.54 -10.28
CA SER A 69 8.13 11.29 -9.75
C SER A 69 7.50 10.02 -10.32
N GLY A 70 7.69 9.78 -11.62
CA GLY A 70 7.26 8.54 -12.28
C GLY A 70 7.93 7.31 -11.69
N ILE A 71 9.26 7.35 -11.53
CA ILE A 71 10.03 6.27 -10.90
C ILE A 71 9.60 6.07 -9.45
N ALA A 72 9.51 7.13 -8.66
CA ALA A 72 9.10 7.06 -7.25
C ALA A 72 7.71 6.43 -7.07
N THR A 73 6.80 6.69 -8.01
CA THR A 73 5.45 6.09 -8.03
C THR A 73 5.48 4.57 -8.23
N LEU A 74 6.50 4.04 -8.93
CA LEU A 74 6.66 2.59 -9.14
C LEU A 74 7.27 1.87 -7.93
N PHE A 75 7.97 2.59 -7.05
CA PHE A 75 8.66 2.03 -5.90
C PHE A 75 8.11 2.54 -4.55
N PRO A 76 6.84 2.30 -4.24
CA PRO A 76 6.21 2.82 -3.02
C PRO A 76 6.84 2.25 -1.73
N ALA A 77 7.46 1.08 -1.78
CA ALA A 77 7.99 0.37 -0.60
C ALA A 77 9.00 1.21 0.23
N ARG A 78 9.81 2.07 -0.42
CA ARG A 78 10.77 2.93 0.30
C ARG A 78 10.07 4.00 1.16
N HIS A 79 8.99 4.56 0.67
CA HIS A 79 8.18 5.53 1.42
C HIS A 79 7.46 4.87 2.58
N HIS A 80 6.92 3.66 2.40
CA HIS A 80 6.18 2.94 3.43
C HIS A 80 7.04 2.59 4.64
N ARG A 81 8.30 2.24 4.44
CA ARG A 81 9.21 1.97 5.55
C ARG A 81 9.39 3.19 6.46
N ARG A 82 9.53 4.39 5.90
CA ARG A 82 9.63 5.63 6.69
C ARG A 82 8.35 5.90 7.47
N TYR A 83 7.19 5.75 6.84
CA TYR A 83 5.89 5.93 7.51
C TYR A 83 5.66 4.91 8.62
N TYR A 84 6.13 3.66 8.45
CA TYR A 84 6.03 2.65 9.50
C TYR A 84 6.74 3.09 10.79
N PHE A 85 7.96 3.58 10.70
CA PHE A 85 8.72 4.04 11.87
C PHE A 85 8.20 5.37 12.46
N GLN A 86 7.47 6.15 11.69
CA GLN A 86 6.78 7.36 12.15
C GLN A 86 5.38 7.07 12.72
N SER A 87 4.83 5.90 12.43
CA SER A 87 3.56 5.44 12.95
C SER A 87 3.75 4.72 14.27
N ASP A 88 2.74 4.79 15.12
CA ASP A 88 2.71 4.06 16.38
C ASP A 88 2.51 2.54 16.24
N LEU A 89 2.75 1.96 15.07
CA LEU A 89 2.55 0.53 14.78
C LEU A 89 3.74 -0.33 15.19
N ALA A 90 4.95 0.25 15.21
CA ALA A 90 6.18 -0.48 15.48
C ALA A 90 6.20 -1.05 16.91
N GLY A 91 6.37 -2.37 17.03
CA GLY A 91 6.50 -3.06 18.32
C GLY A 91 5.20 -3.19 19.12
N LYS A 92 4.06 -2.78 18.57
CA LYS A 92 2.76 -2.99 19.23
C LYS A 92 2.19 -4.36 18.93
N LYS A 93 1.59 -4.96 19.96
CA LYS A 93 0.87 -6.23 19.86
C LYS A 93 -0.62 -5.96 19.64
N TYR A 94 -1.18 -6.71 18.73
CA TYR A 94 -2.59 -6.67 18.40
C TYR A 94 -3.22 -8.02 18.66
N ARG A 95 -4.41 -8.02 19.24
CA ARG A 95 -5.24 -9.19 19.39
C ARG A 95 -6.40 -9.11 18.44
N THR A 96 -6.56 -10.11 17.60
CA THR A 96 -7.64 -10.19 16.62
C THR A 96 -8.57 -11.33 16.92
N GLU A 97 -9.86 -11.04 16.83
CA GLU A 97 -10.93 -12.01 16.85
C GLU A 97 -11.64 -11.98 15.50
N VAL A 98 -11.77 -13.15 14.88
CA VAL A 98 -12.42 -13.30 13.57
C VAL A 98 -13.57 -14.27 13.70
N ASP A 99 -14.71 -13.88 13.13
CA ASP A 99 -15.92 -14.69 13.07
C ASP A 99 -16.58 -14.60 11.66
N GLN A 100 -17.73 -15.22 11.51
CA GLN A 100 -18.45 -15.24 10.23
C GLN A 100 -18.96 -13.86 9.80
N SER A 101 -19.15 -12.92 10.72
CA SER A 101 -19.68 -11.58 10.42
C SER A 101 -18.57 -10.57 10.10
N GLY A 102 -17.35 -10.79 10.58
CA GLY A 102 -16.25 -9.84 10.43
C GLY A 102 -15.06 -10.17 11.32
N PHE A 103 -14.27 -9.14 11.61
CA PHE A 103 -13.15 -9.25 12.53
C PHE A 103 -13.07 -8.01 13.44
N SER A 104 -12.56 -8.23 14.64
CA SER A 104 -12.19 -7.15 15.56
C SER A 104 -10.69 -7.16 15.82
N VAL A 105 -10.10 -5.99 15.86
CA VAL A 105 -8.67 -5.79 16.16
C VAL A 105 -8.58 -4.92 17.39
N ASN A 106 -7.96 -5.43 18.43
CA ASN A 106 -7.73 -4.73 19.69
C ASN A 106 -6.22 -4.54 19.86
N GLY A 107 -5.83 -3.30 20.08
CA GLY A 107 -4.45 -2.91 20.35
C GLY A 107 -4.40 -1.94 21.52
N ASP A 108 -3.20 -1.48 21.84
CA ASP A 108 -2.96 -0.54 22.92
C ASP A 108 -3.70 0.79 22.67
N GLY A 109 -4.80 1.00 23.39
CA GLY A 109 -5.64 2.21 23.28
C GLY A 109 -6.56 2.29 22.06
N CYS A 110 -6.68 1.23 21.27
CA CYS A 110 -7.54 1.23 20.09
C CYS A 110 -8.28 -0.12 19.92
N SER A 111 -9.52 -0.03 19.44
CA SER A 111 -10.36 -1.18 19.12
C SER A 111 -11.16 -0.89 17.85
N TRP A 112 -11.11 -1.80 16.89
CA TRP A 112 -11.85 -1.74 15.65
C TRP A 112 -12.68 -3.00 15.45
N ARG A 113 -13.91 -2.82 15.00
CA ARG A 113 -14.75 -3.89 14.47
C ARG A 113 -15.06 -3.57 13.01
N VAL A 114 -14.77 -4.52 12.13
CA VAL A 114 -15.01 -4.42 10.69
C VAL A 114 -15.84 -5.61 10.25
N LEU A 115 -16.97 -5.37 9.60
CA LEU A 115 -17.76 -6.41 8.97
C LEU A 115 -17.13 -6.81 7.64
N TRP A 116 -17.28 -8.06 7.21
CA TRP A 116 -16.74 -8.50 5.92
C TRP A 116 -17.32 -7.70 4.75
N THR A 117 -18.55 -7.24 4.86
CA THR A 117 -19.21 -6.35 3.88
C THR A 117 -18.61 -4.95 3.82
N GLU A 118 -17.94 -4.51 4.87
CA GLU A 118 -17.24 -3.21 4.95
C GLU A 118 -15.78 -3.30 4.48
N ALA A 119 -15.26 -4.52 4.29
CA ALA A 119 -13.90 -4.75 3.80
C ALA A 119 -13.85 -4.53 2.27
N LEU A 120 -13.63 -3.28 1.87
CA LEU A 120 -13.70 -2.81 0.48
C LEU A 120 -12.65 -3.45 -0.44
N HIS A 121 -11.45 -3.68 0.08
CA HIS A 121 -10.36 -4.31 -0.65
C HIS A 121 -9.77 -5.43 0.18
N LYS A 122 -9.56 -6.55 -0.47
CA LYS A 122 -8.95 -7.73 0.11
C LYS A 122 -7.75 -8.12 -0.75
N GLY A 123 -6.66 -8.45 -0.11
CA GLY A 123 -5.44 -8.89 -0.78
C GLY A 123 -4.72 -9.94 0.02
N GLU A 124 -4.05 -10.83 -0.69
CA GLU A 124 -3.24 -11.87 -0.09
C GLU A 124 -1.96 -12.04 -0.91
N ASP A 125 -0.83 -12.24 -0.21
CA ASP A 125 0.42 -12.71 -0.80
C ASP A 125 0.99 -13.87 0.04
N ASP A 126 2.26 -14.20 -0.14
CA ASP A 126 2.95 -15.26 0.59
C ASP A 126 3.13 -14.96 2.09
N ARG A 127 3.09 -13.69 2.50
CA ARG A 127 3.41 -13.20 3.85
C ARG A 127 2.21 -12.73 4.65
N VAL A 128 1.25 -12.07 3.99
CA VAL A 128 0.18 -11.37 4.69
C VAL A 128 -1.18 -11.54 4.02
N PHE A 129 -2.22 -11.42 4.86
CA PHE A 129 -3.55 -11.02 4.43
C PHE A 129 -3.73 -9.53 4.68
N MET A 130 -4.28 -8.83 3.73
CA MET A 130 -4.59 -7.41 3.81
C MET A 130 -6.08 -7.18 3.60
N PHE A 131 -6.70 -6.46 4.52
CA PHE A 131 -8.08 -6.01 4.42
C PHE A 131 -8.12 -4.50 4.57
N SER A 132 -8.91 -3.82 3.75
CA SER A 132 -9.09 -2.38 3.87
C SER A 132 -10.55 -2.07 4.15
N GLY A 133 -10.82 -1.32 5.21
CA GLY A 133 -12.17 -0.90 5.58
C GLY A 133 -12.13 0.30 6.53
N LYS A 134 -13.19 1.11 6.51
CA LYS A 134 -13.32 2.30 7.39
C LYS A 134 -12.13 3.27 7.34
N GLY A 135 -11.48 3.38 6.15
CA GLY A 135 -10.31 4.26 5.96
C GLY A 135 -9.00 3.73 6.52
N THR A 136 -8.97 2.49 7.00
CA THR A 136 -7.80 1.85 7.61
C THR A 136 -7.44 0.56 6.86
N ILE A 137 -6.15 0.19 6.91
CA ILE A 137 -5.65 -1.07 6.38
C ILE A 137 -5.34 -1.99 7.57
N PHE A 138 -5.92 -3.17 7.55
CA PHE A 138 -5.69 -4.24 8.53
C PHE A 138 -4.76 -5.28 7.90
N ILE A 139 -3.75 -5.69 8.64
CA ILE A 139 -2.65 -6.54 8.17
C ILE A 139 -2.54 -7.73 9.09
N PHE A 140 -2.72 -8.94 8.57
CA PHE A 140 -2.58 -10.17 9.34
C PHE A 140 -1.42 -10.97 8.78
N GLY A 141 -0.32 -11.04 9.53
CA GLY A 141 0.87 -11.80 9.14
C GLY A 141 0.61 -13.30 9.18
N LYS A 142 0.85 -13.98 8.06
CA LYS A 142 0.61 -15.43 7.95
C LYS A 142 1.43 -16.26 8.91
N LYS A 143 2.59 -15.79 9.33
CA LYS A 143 3.45 -16.49 10.30
C LYS A 143 2.82 -16.63 11.70
N TYR A 144 1.81 -15.79 12.02
CA TYR A 144 1.07 -15.84 13.28
C TYR A 144 -0.19 -16.71 13.21
N LEU A 145 -0.49 -17.25 12.02
CA LEU A 145 -1.68 -18.04 11.74
C LEU A 145 -1.32 -19.47 11.41
N THR A 146 -2.04 -20.43 11.99
CA THR A 146 -1.95 -21.84 11.58
C THR A 146 -2.53 -22.00 10.16
N ALA A 147 -2.20 -23.10 9.48
CA ALA A 147 -2.73 -23.39 8.15
C ALA A 147 -4.26 -23.45 8.14
N GLU A 148 -4.87 -24.00 9.19
CA GLU A 148 -6.32 -24.04 9.37
C GLU A 148 -6.93 -22.64 9.53
N GLN A 149 -6.30 -21.80 10.34
CA GLN A 149 -6.71 -20.40 10.51
C GLN A 149 -6.63 -19.60 9.21
N GLN A 150 -5.56 -19.81 8.43
CA GLN A 150 -5.42 -19.18 7.11
C GLN A 150 -6.52 -19.64 6.15
N GLN A 151 -6.88 -20.91 6.15
CA GLN A 151 -7.94 -21.43 5.31
C GLN A 151 -9.32 -20.88 5.73
N THR A 152 -9.59 -20.83 7.04
CA THR A 152 -10.81 -20.26 7.59
C THR A 152 -10.94 -18.76 7.20
N LEU A 153 -9.83 -18.01 7.29
CA LEU A 153 -9.81 -16.59 6.91
C LEU A 153 -10.13 -16.39 5.42
N ARG A 154 -9.58 -17.26 4.55
CA ARG A 154 -9.90 -17.24 3.11
C ARG A 154 -11.37 -17.53 2.84
N GLN A 155 -11.94 -18.50 3.55
CA GLN A 155 -13.36 -18.85 3.40
C GLN A 155 -14.27 -17.69 3.79
N PHE A 156 -14.02 -17.05 4.93
CA PHE A 156 -14.80 -15.89 5.36
C PHE A 156 -14.62 -14.70 4.42
N ALA A 157 -13.39 -14.45 3.96
CA ALA A 157 -13.14 -13.37 3.02
C ALA A 157 -13.75 -13.60 1.63
N ALA A 158 -13.91 -14.83 1.20
CA ALA A 158 -14.49 -15.18 -0.10
C ALA A 158 -16.03 -15.21 -0.08
N ALA A 159 -16.65 -15.43 1.09
CA ALA A 159 -18.10 -15.52 1.24
C ALA A 159 -18.81 -14.15 1.16
N HIS A 160 -18.08 -13.07 1.21
CA HIS A 160 -18.58 -11.68 1.21
C HIS A 160 -17.78 -10.80 0.24
#